data_5870ea610b13a1fdd7dc4b473da4a2a8
#
_entry.id   5870ea610b13a1fdd7dc4b473da4a2a8
#
_cell.length_a   1.000
_cell.length_b   1.000
_cell.length_c   1.000
_cell.angle_alpha   90.00
_cell.angle_beta   90.00
_cell.angle_gamma   90.00
#
_symmetry.space_group_name_H-M   'P 1'
#
loop_
_entity.id
_entity.type
_entity.pdbx_description
1 polymer ?
#
loop_
_entity_poly.entity_id
_entity_poly.type
_entity_poly.pdbx_seq_one_letter_code
_entity_poly.pdbx_strand_id
1 'polypeptide(L)'
;MSSLRWRCELALFGLIVCSLCSSLQAFQNETNRTSPPIDQAVATKIDTLVFCPQPFQNALTPWLSHRRQQGHRIEVLAPRSTAAELKQQIAAVAANHPLGHLVLIGDAYDQRANPKHLVPTEYVLSLATYKLGAEPDIATDNPFADLDGDGLPDISVGRIPVDSAAELTQFVQRVIAYESQAVGAGPTNGNSNVDIPWQMRINLIAGVGGFGQLVDQLIEQVAKKVITEMVPETLQTSMTYGSWNSPYCPNPERFAESAVERFNEGCLFWVYIGHGDRCRLDKIHVPNGSHSILNESNVHQLNCRSGSPIAVFLACYTNAFDGDRDCLGEMMLRQPNGPIATIGGSRVTMPGGMGLLSMAMLDEYFDGSAETLGEVILKAKLEMIRGDKEFEDYRELIESMSKTLMPDKKFADECTDHVQLMQLLGDPLLRVQRADQIDVSAPKSATAGDTIKLSGSIDRQTHKGAGPLQIRISFQRDRIKHRFKRRRKFASTPTELAKFQVAYDQARDLVCVEQTAAMVEGKFETEIKIPDFTHGDCVITCYMPGTDGVAAGSAKIKIKKAQ
;
A
#
# COMPACT_ATOMS: atom_id res chain seq x y z
N MET A 1 11.31 -31.81 15.32
CA MET A 1 11.28 -32.48 16.62
C MET A 1 10.95 -31.45 17.68
N SER A 2 9.82 -31.70 18.27
CA SER A 2 9.33 -31.45 19.65
C SER A 2 9.29 -29.99 20.10
N SER A 3 8.11 -29.35 20.13
CA SER A 3 7.00 -29.50 21.10
C SER A 3 7.39 -29.20 22.54
N LEU A 4 6.72 -28.21 23.13
CA LEU A 4 6.12 -28.21 24.49
C LEU A 4 5.63 -26.79 24.77
N ARG A 5 4.32 -26.47 24.73
CA ARG A 5 3.28 -26.63 25.73
C ARG A 5 3.74 -26.27 27.15
N TRP A 6 3.20 -25.19 27.69
CA TRP A 6 2.82 -25.13 29.11
C TRP A 6 1.50 -24.41 29.30
N ARG A 7 0.51 -25.19 29.76
CA ARG A 7 -0.73 -24.79 30.44
C ARG A 7 -0.46 -24.81 31.94
N CYS A 8 -1.12 -23.93 32.70
CA CYS A 8 -1.65 -24.17 34.05
C CYS A 8 -2.67 -23.06 34.29
N GLU A 9 -3.99 -23.31 34.29
CA GLU A 9 -4.86 -23.91 35.33
C GLU A 9 -4.80 -23.14 36.65
N LEU A 10 -5.89 -22.43 36.92
CA LEU A 10 -7.07 -22.82 37.75
C LEU A 10 -6.87 -22.78 39.26
N ALA A 11 -7.69 -22.09 39.90
CA ALA A 11 -8.60 -22.44 41.02
C ALA A 11 -8.59 -21.35 42.09
N LEU A 12 -9.55 -21.02 42.84
CA LEU A 12 -10.93 -21.47 43.09
C LEU A 12 -11.51 -20.61 44.22
N PHE A 13 -12.83 -20.50 44.27
CA PHE A 13 -13.69 -20.26 45.45
C PHE A 13 -13.63 -18.90 46.15
N GLY A 14 -14.72 -18.34 46.62
CA GLY A 14 -16.12 -18.73 46.66
C GLY A 14 -16.95 -17.73 47.43
N LEU A 15 -18.18 -17.68 47.05
CA LEU A 15 -19.40 -17.62 47.86
C LEU A 15 -19.52 -16.66 49.06
N ILE A 16 -20.59 -15.85 49.09
CA ILE A 16 -21.79 -15.90 49.94
C ILE A 16 -22.59 -14.64 49.62
N VAL A 17 -23.68 -14.68 49.05
CA VAL A 17 -25.12 -14.85 49.18
C VAL A 17 -25.76 -14.17 50.44
N CYS A 18 -26.93 -13.54 50.15
CA CYS A 18 -28.01 -13.06 51.00
C CYS A 18 -27.87 -11.63 51.54
N SER A 19 -28.86 -10.80 51.53
CA SER A 19 -30.32 -11.01 51.66
C SER A 19 -31.09 -9.79 51.21
N LEU A 20 -32.18 -10.04 50.62
CA LEU A 20 -33.43 -9.42 50.38
C LEU A 20 -33.98 -8.42 51.45
N CYS A 21 -34.69 -7.47 50.91
CA CYS A 21 -36.04 -7.02 51.29
C CYS A 21 -36.23 -5.70 52.06
N SER A 22 -37.11 -4.97 51.46
CA SER A 22 -38.18 -4.09 52.03
C SER A 22 -37.72 -2.67 52.40
N SER A 23 -38.36 -1.63 52.05
CA SER A 23 -39.74 -1.32 51.71
C SER A 23 -39.86 0.12 51.22
N LEU A 24 -40.88 0.37 50.45
CA LEU A 24 -41.44 1.66 50.07
C LEU A 24 -41.81 2.51 51.27
N GLN A 25 -41.63 3.83 51.15
CA GLN A 25 -42.53 4.94 51.45
C GLN A 25 -41.72 6.23 51.45
N ALA A 26 -41.90 7.10 50.52
CA ALA A 26 -42.93 8.09 50.29
C ALA A 26 -42.64 9.46 50.93
N PHE A 27 -42.82 10.45 50.14
CA PHE A 27 -43.20 11.84 50.30
C PHE A 27 -42.15 12.93 50.49
N GLN A 28 -42.06 13.68 49.37
CA GLN A 28 -42.06 15.15 49.27
C GLN A 28 -41.35 15.96 50.36
N ASN A 29 -40.30 16.65 49.97
CA ASN A 29 -40.28 18.10 50.11
C ASN A 29 -39.30 18.78 49.13
N GLU A 30 -39.82 19.83 48.64
CA GLU A 30 -39.28 20.78 47.66
C GLU A 30 -38.05 21.50 48.17
N THR A 31 -37.42 22.05 47.16
CA THR A 31 -36.75 23.36 47.11
C THR A 31 -35.24 23.37 47.24
N ASN A 32 -34.66 23.96 46.16
CA ASN A 32 -33.32 24.53 46.11
C ASN A 32 -32.14 23.57 46.22
N ARG A 33 -31.90 22.84 45.11
CA ARG A 33 -30.53 22.54 44.73
C ARG A 33 -30.18 23.37 43.51
N THR A 34 -29.39 24.39 43.75
CA THR A 34 -28.57 25.05 42.75
C THR A 34 -27.90 23.97 41.91
N SER A 35 -28.13 24.00 40.62
CA SER A 35 -27.40 23.19 39.62
C SER A 35 -25.90 23.32 39.94
N PRO A 36 -25.14 22.22 39.99
CA PRO A 36 -23.69 22.33 40.05
C PRO A 36 -23.22 23.13 38.84
N PRO A 37 -22.14 23.90 38.96
CA PRO A 37 -21.60 24.65 37.84
C PRO A 37 -21.35 23.67 36.71
N ILE A 38 -21.81 24.04 35.51
CA ILE A 38 -21.55 23.34 34.26
C ILE A 38 -20.06 23.08 34.22
N ASP A 39 -19.76 21.80 34.28
CA ASP A 39 -18.44 21.20 34.27
C ASP A 39 -17.52 21.93 33.33
N GLN A 40 -16.34 22.20 33.83
CA GLN A 40 -15.18 22.54 33.01
C GLN A 40 -15.18 21.55 31.87
N ALA A 41 -15.37 22.04 30.65
CA ALA A 41 -15.24 21.25 29.44
C ALA A 41 -13.94 20.46 29.57
N VAL A 42 -14.02 19.16 29.72
CA VAL A 42 -12.86 18.27 29.57
C VAL A 42 -12.31 18.62 28.23
N ALA A 43 -11.19 19.34 28.20
CA ALA A 43 -10.53 19.74 26.97
C ALA A 43 -10.30 18.45 26.20
N THR A 44 -11.07 18.26 25.13
CA THR A 44 -10.99 17.05 24.30
C THR A 44 -9.60 17.01 23.71
N LYS A 45 -8.79 16.04 24.17
CA LYS A 45 -7.43 15.86 23.68
C LYS A 45 -7.47 15.58 22.17
N ILE A 46 -6.71 16.32 21.39
CA ILE A 46 -6.58 16.11 19.95
C ILE A 46 -5.59 14.99 19.64
N ASP A 47 -5.85 14.24 18.58
CA ASP A 47 -4.99 13.17 18.05
C ASP A 47 -4.39 13.52 16.70
N THR A 48 -4.95 14.52 15.99
CA THR A 48 -4.56 14.89 14.65
C THR A 48 -4.31 16.39 14.54
N LEU A 49 -3.13 16.77 14.07
CA LEU A 49 -2.76 18.15 13.79
C LEU A 49 -2.67 18.37 12.28
N VAL A 50 -3.34 19.41 11.78
CA VAL A 50 -3.36 19.76 10.36
C VAL A 50 -2.82 21.16 10.17
N PHE A 51 -1.79 21.30 9.34
CA PHE A 51 -1.35 22.60 8.85
C PHE A 51 -1.98 22.87 7.49
N CYS A 52 -2.86 23.89 7.45
CA CYS A 52 -3.60 24.26 6.26
C CYS A 52 -3.53 25.77 6.04
N PRO A 53 -2.99 26.25 4.91
CA PRO A 53 -3.04 27.65 4.53
C PRO A 53 -4.47 28.18 4.55
N GLN A 54 -4.65 29.42 5.05
CA GLN A 54 -5.97 30.00 5.20
C GLN A 54 -6.84 29.97 3.92
N PRO A 55 -6.29 30.22 2.70
CA PRO A 55 -7.08 30.14 1.47
C PRO A 55 -7.64 28.74 1.17
N PHE A 56 -7.09 27.67 1.77
CA PHE A 56 -7.49 26.29 1.53
C PHE A 56 -8.48 25.74 2.56
N GLN A 57 -8.65 26.41 3.72
CA GLN A 57 -9.44 25.89 4.85
C GLN A 57 -10.89 25.56 4.51
N ASN A 58 -11.54 26.38 3.66
CA ASN A 58 -12.91 26.09 3.23
C ASN A 58 -13.01 24.80 2.40
N ALA A 59 -12.01 24.54 1.55
CA ALA A 59 -11.95 23.34 0.74
C ALA A 59 -11.71 22.07 1.57
N LEU A 60 -11.10 22.21 2.76
CA LEU A 60 -10.84 21.12 3.69
C LEU A 60 -12.07 20.70 4.51
N THR A 61 -13.12 21.51 4.58
CA THR A 61 -14.29 21.26 5.44
C THR A 61 -14.92 19.86 5.27
N PRO A 62 -15.14 19.33 4.06
CA PRO A 62 -15.71 17.99 3.90
C PRO A 62 -14.78 16.89 4.47
N TRP A 63 -13.45 17.03 4.31
CA TRP A 63 -12.48 16.11 4.88
C TRP A 63 -12.51 16.13 6.42
N LEU A 64 -12.55 17.31 7.03
CA LEU A 64 -12.67 17.46 8.48
C LEU A 64 -13.93 16.78 9.02
N SER A 65 -15.06 16.95 8.33
CA SER A 65 -16.32 16.30 8.70
C SER A 65 -16.19 14.77 8.62
N HIS A 66 -15.60 14.27 7.53
CA HIS A 66 -15.39 12.84 7.29
C HIS A 66 -14.48 12.21 8.37
N ARG A 67 -13.32 12.82 8.66
CA ARG A 67 -12.38 12.31 9.66
C ARG A 67 -12.93 12.38 11.07
N ARG A 68 -13.69 13.43 11.43
CA ARG A 68 -14.38 13.55 12.73
C ARG A 68 -15.46 12.49 12.90
N GLN A 69 -16.18 12.12 11.85
CA GLN A 69 -17.14 11.00 11.88
C GLN A 69 -16.45 9.65 12.11
N GLN A 70 -15.19 9.52 11.72
CA GLN A 70 -14.35 8.36 11.99
C GLN A 70 -13.72 8.36 13.40
N GLY A 71 -13.97 9.41 14.19
CA GLY A 71 -13.54 9.50 15.59
C GLY A 71 -12.31 10.38 15.83
N HIS A 72 -11.70 10.93 14.79
CA HIS A 72 -10.53 11.80 14.93
C HIS A 72 -10.87 13.16 15.54
N ARG A 73 -10.00 13.63 16.42
CA ARG A 73 -10.08 14.93 17.09
C ARG A 73 -9.02 15.85 16.53
N ILE A 74 -9.43 16.72 15.63
CA ILE A 74 -8.56 17.45 14.71
C ILE A 74 -8.48 18.91 15.10
N GLU A 75 -7.24 19.42 15.22
CA GLU A 75 -6.93 20.85 15.24
C GLU A 75 -6.34 21.28 13.89
N VAL A 76 -6.77 22.43 13.39
CA VAL A 76 -6.28 23.01 12.14
C VAL A 76 -5.60 24.32 12.43
N LEU A 77 -4.33 24.44 12.07
CA LEU A 77 -3.51 25.63 12.25
C LEU A 77 -3.03 26.17 10.90
N ALA A 78 -2.78 27.47 10.84
CA ALA A 78 -2.07 28.06 9.71
C ALA A 78 -0.58 27.70 9.82
N PRO A 79 0.09 27.31 8.70
CA PRO A 79 1.52 27.02 8.71
C PRO A 79 2.33 28.29 9.02
N ARG A 80 3.51 28.09 9.61
CA ARG A 80 4.51 29.14 9.80
C ARG A 80 5.40 29.27 8.57
N SER A 81 6.16 30.35 8.51
CA SER A 81 6.99 30.66 7.35
C SER A 81 8.28 29.85 7.28
N THR A 82 8.75 29.31 8.40
CA THR A 82 9.96 28.51 8.47
C THR A 82 9.70 27.15 9.10
N ALA A 83 10.50 26.15 8.73
CA ALA A 83 10.42 24.81 9.28
C ALA A 83 10.66 24.79 10.80
N ALA A 84 11.61 25.60 11.29
CA ALA A 84 11.89 25.71 12.71
C ALA A 84 10.70 26.24 13.53
N GLU A 85 10.00 27.27 13.03
CA GLU A 85 8.77 27.77 13.67
C GLU A 85 7.63 26.75 13.61
N LEU A 86 7.53 26.01 12.50
CA LEU A 86 6.53 24.96 12.35
C LEU A 86 6.78 23.84 13.38
N LYS A 87 8.04 23.39 13.53
CA LYS A 87 8.44 22.38 14.53
C LYS A 87 8.14 22.85 15.96
N GLN A 88 8.41 24.11 16.30
CA GLN A 88 8.04 24.67 17.60
C GLN A 88 6.53 24.65 17.84
N GLN A 89 5.73 24.95 16.81
CA GLN A 89 4.28 24.94 16.92
C GLN A 89 3.75 23.52 17.15
N ILE A 90 4.30 22.51 16.46
CA ILE A 90 3.98 21.10 16.65
C ILE A 90 4.30 20.66 18.08
N ALA A 91 5.52 20.96 18.56
CA ALA A 91 5.96 20.61 19.91
C ALA A 91 5.07 21.24 21.00
N ALA A 92 4.61 22.48 20.81
CA ALA A 92 3.70 23.16 21.73
C ALA A 92 2.32 22.46 21.83
N VAL A 93 1.82 21.92 20.72
CA VAL A 93 0.58 21.13 20.69
C VAL A 93 0.81 19.77 21.32
N ALA A 94 1.86 19.05 20.91
CA ALA A 94 2.20 17.70 21.39
C ALA A 94 2.42 17.67 22.92
N ALA A 95 2.93 18.74 23.52
CA ALA A 95 3.10 18.84 24.98
C ALA A 95 1.79 18.68 25.78
N ASN A 96 0.63 18.96 25.17
CA ASN A 96 -0.67 18.94 25.82
C ASN A 96 -1.64 17.88 25.27
N HIS A 97 -1.31 17.28 24.11
CA HIS A 97 -2.18 16.41 23.37
C HIS A 97 -1.45 15.14 22.87
N PRO A 98 -2.09 13.96 22.92
CA PRO A 98 -1.50 12.71 22.40
C PRO A 98 -1.65 12.69 20.87
N LEU A 99 -0.80 13.42 20.15
CA LEU A 99 -0.81 13.40 18.71
C LEU A 99 -0.45 12.01 18.17
N GLY A 100 -1.17 11.56 17.14
CA GLY A 100 -0.90 10.35 16.38
C GLY A 100 -0.66 10.64 14.90
N HIS A 101 -1.16 11.79 14.43
CA HIS A 101 -1.14 12.11 13.00
C HIS A 101 -0.82 13.58 12.74
N LEU A 102 -0.01 13.82 11.70
CA LEU A 102 0.32 15.13 11.18
C LEU A 102 -0.03 15.22 9.69
N VAL A 103 -0.80 16.22 9.30
CA VAL A 103 -1.18 16.47 7.91
C VAL A 103 -0.69 17.84 7.47
N LEU A 104 0.11 17.88 6.41
CA LEU A 104 0.65 19.09 5.82
C LEU A 104 -0.05 19.36 4.48
N ILE A 105 -0.78 20.48 4.37
CA ILE A 105 -1.55 20.82 3.16
C ILE A 105 -0.89 21.99 2.45
N GLY A 106 -0.36 21.74 1.27
CA GLY A 106 0.38 22.67 0.44
C GLY A 106 1.75 22.15 0.05
N ASP A 107 2.33 22.74 -0.98
CA ASP A 107 3.68 22.47 -1.43
C ASP A 107 4.74 22.93 -0.41
N ALA A 108 5.92 22.30 -0.46
CA ALA A 108 7.07 22.74 0.33
C ALA A 108 7.75 23.95 -0.30
N TYR A 109 7.92 23.94 -1.61
CA TYR A 109 8.51 25.00 -2.41
C TYR A 109 8.01 24.91 -3.86
N ASP A 110 7.64 26.03 -4.44
CA ASP A 110 7.42 26.20 -5.87
C ASP A 110 7.63 27.69 -6.20
N GLN A 111 8.50 27.99 -7.15
CA GLN A 111 8.74 29.36 -7.63
C GLN A 111 7.48 30.04 -8.18
N ARG A 112 6.51 29.27 -8.65
CA ARG A 112 5.26 29.76 -9.25
C ARG A 112 4.14 29.89 -8.24
N ALA A 113 4.25 29.19 -7.09
CA ALA A 113 3.22 29.20 -6.08
C ALA A 113 3.18 30.52 -5.31
N ASN A 114 2.00 30.87 -4.81
CA ASN A 114 1.89 31.94 -3.85
C ASN A 114 2.56 31.49 -2.52
N PRO A 115 3.54 32.25 -1.99
CA PRO A 115 4.20 31.90 -0.73
C PRO A 115 3.25 31.65 0.44
N LYS A 116 2.02 32.19 0.39
CA LYS A 116 0.97 31.95 1.39
C LYS A 116 0.31 30.57 1.30
N HIS A 117 0.59 29.82 0.25
CA HIS A 117 0.09 28.45 0.02
C HIS A 117 1.11 27.39 0.40
N LEU A 118 2.35 27.80 0.72
CA LEU A 118 3.45 26.88 1.02
C LEU A 118 3.43 26.44 2.48
N VAL A 119 3.85 25.21 2.70
CA VAL A 119 4.17 24.64 4.02
C VAL A 119 5.62 24.16 3.98
N PRO A 120 6.53 24.80 4.74
CA PRO A 120 7.96 24.47 4.67
C PRO A 120 8.22 23.00 5.01
N THR A 121 9.34 22.48 4.52
CA THR A 121 9.90 21.17 4.86
C THR A 121 11.25 21.32 5.55
N GLU A 122 11.73 20.25 6.17
CA GLU A 122 13.06 20.17 6.76
C GLU A 122 14.06 19.53 5.78
N TYR A 123 15.35 19.77 6.06
CA TYR A 123 16.47 19.19 5.32
C TYR A 123 17.42 18.51 6.29
N VAL A 124 17.66 17.22 6.07
CA VAL A 124 18.52 16.38 6.90
C VAL A 124 19.73 15.91 6.09
N LEU A 125 20.93 15.99 6.67
CA LEU A 125 22.13 15.51 5.99
C LEU A 125 22.07 13.99 5.77
N SER A 126 22.31 13.56 4.53
CA SER A 126 22.44 12.16 4.19
C SER A 126 23.70 11.54 4.79
N LEU A 127 23.59 10.33 5.32
CA LEU A 127 24.70 9.56 5.87
C LEU A 127 25.37 8.68 4.80
N ALA A 128 24.61 8.17 3.85
CA ALA A 128 25.05 7.18 2.88
C ALA A 128 24.84 7.62 1.42
N THR A 129 23.64 8.06 1.05
CA THR A 129 23.20 8.18 -0.36
C THR A 129 23.81 9.37 -1.09
N TYR A 130 24.24 10.43 -0.39
CA TYR A 130 24.86 11.61 -1.01
C TYR A 130 26.11 11.29 -1.85
N LYS A 131 26.84 10.21 -1.54
CA LYS A 131 28.04 9.78 -2.29
C LYS A 131 27.73 9.26 -3.69
N LEU A 132 26.47 9.05 -4.00
CA LEU A 132 26.01 8.55 -5.31
C LEU A 132 25.64 9.69 -6.26
N GLY A 133 26.09 10.92 -5.97
CA GLY A 133 25.82 12.09 -6.80
C GLY A 133 24.48 12.78 -6.49
N ALA A 134 23.87 12.46 -5.35
CA ALA A 134 22.72 13.18 -4.82
C ALA A 134 23.14 14.49 -4.17
N GLU A 135 22.16 15.37 -3.94
CA GLU A 135 22.32 16.48 -3.01
C GLU A 135 22.69 15.93 -1.61
N PRO A 136 23.52 16.64 -0.81
CA PRO A 136 23.87 16.19 0.52
C PRO A 136 22.68 16.22 1.50
N ASP A 137 21.65 17.02 1.17
CA ASP A 137 20.49 17.24 2.01
C ASP A 137 19.27 16.49 1.48
N ILE A 138 18.62 15.76 2.37
CA ILE A 138 17.36 15.06 2.11
C ILE A 138 16.21 15.98 2.50
N ALA A 139 15.36 16.37 1.56
CA ALA A 139 14.10 17.04 1.86
C ALA A 139 13.12 16.03 2.49
N THR A 140 12.60 16.35 3.67
CA THR A 140 11.82 15.40 4.47
C THR A 140 10.88 16.08 5.45
N ASP A 141 9.67 15.51 5.59
CA ASP A 141 8.72 15.96 6.61
C ASP A 141 8.80 15.13 7.91
N ASN A 142 9.65 14.10 7.95
CA ASN A 142 9.78 13.23 9.12
C ASN A 142 10.24 13.95 10.42
N PRO A 143 11.14 14.96 10.37
CA PRO A 143 11.53 15.69 11.59
C PRO A 143 10.39 16.47 12.25
N PHE A 144 9.29 16.73 11.55
CA PHE A 144 8.08 17.29 12.15
C PHE A 144 7.28 16.26 12.96
N ALA A 145 7.48 14.99 12.67
CA ALA A 145 6.85 13.86 13.33
C ALA A 145 7.73 13.24 14.43
N ASP A 146 8.98 13.67 14.55
CA ASP A 146 9.93 13.31 15.60
C ASP A 146 9.72 14.26 16.81
N LEU A 147 9.01 13.79 17.82
CA LEU A 147 8.59 14.60 18.97
C LEU A 147 9.57 14.54 20.12
N ASP A 148 10.35 13.47 20.25
CA ASP A 148 11.33 13.27 21.30
C ASP A 148 12.78 13.60 20.90
N GLY A 149 13.04 13.78 19.59
CA GLY A 149 14.31 14.23 19.04
C GLY A 149 15.34 13.11 18.84
N ASP A 150 14.90 11.86 18.74
CA ASP A 150 15.78 10.71 18.51
C ASP A 150 16.13 10.46 17.02
N GLY A 151 15.52 11.23 16.11
CA GLY A 151 15.72 11.16 14.67
C GLY A 151 14.74 10.21 13.96
N LEU A 152 13.83 9.59 14.69
CA LEU A 152 12.77 8.72 14.16
C LEU A 152 11.39 9.37 14.34
N PRO A 153 10.43 9.14 13.44
CA PRO A 153 9.09 9.67 13.63
C PRO A 153 8.34 8.91 14.73
N ASP A 154 7.67 9.64 15.64
CA ASP A 154 6.78 9.12 16.68
C ASP A 154 5.34 9.02 16.21
N ILE A 155 4.96 9.87 15.26
CA ILE A 155 3.60 9.98 14.72
C ILE A 155 3.61 9.85 13.19
N SER A 156 2.48 9.49 12.62
CA SER A 156 2.36 9.44 11.16
C SER A 156 2.34 10.82 10.54
N VAL A 157 3.01 11.01 9.41
CA VAL A 157 3.02 12.26 8.65
C VAL A 157 2.74 12.03 7.18
N GLY A 158 1.95 12.93 6.57
CA GLY A 158 1.73 12.96 5.14
C GLY A 158 1.48 14.38 4.63
N ARG A 159 1.93 14.62 3.40
CA ARG A 159 1.76 15.90 2.71
C ARG A 159 0.74 15.78 1.59
N ILE A 160 -0.20 16.71 1.54
CA ILE A 160 -1.13 16.89 0.42
C ILE A 160 -0.64 18.10 -0.40
N PRO A 161 0.20 17.87 -1.45
CA PRO A 161 0.87 18.93 -2.17
C PRO A 161 -0.08 19.53 -3.22
N VAL A 162 -0.81 20.57 -2.82
CA VAL A 162 -1.79 21.28 -3.64
C VAL A 162 -1.44 22.75 -3.74
N ASP A 163 -1.69 23.35 -4.92
CA ASP A 163 -1.43 24.75 -5.22
C ASP A 163 -2.67 25.62 -5.09
N SER A 164 -3.84 24.99 -5.06
CA SER A 164 -5.11 25.70 -5.06
C SER A 164 -6.19 25.01 -4.22
N ALA A 165 -7.17 25.81 -3.78
CA ALA A 165 -8.36 25.28 -3.12
C ALA A 165 -9.18 24.34 -4.02
N ALA A 166 -9.11 24.50 -5.34
CA ALA A 166 -9.79 23.63 -6.29
C ALA A 166 -9.15 22.23 -6.32
N GLU A 167 -7.83 22.15 -6.33
CA GLU A 167 -7.11 20.88 -6.26
C GLU A 167 -7.34 20.16 -4.93
N LEU A 168 -7.31 20.91 -3.81
CA LEU A 168 -7.65 20.34 -2.51
C LEU A 168 -9.07 19.79 -2.49
N THR A 169 -10.04 20.52 -3.04
CA THR A 169 -11.44 20.05 -3.14
C THR A 169 -11.51 18.73 -3.92
N GLN A 170 -10.85 18.67 -5.06
CA GLN A 170 -10.80 17.46 -5.88
C GLN A 170 -10.14 16.27 -5.15
N PHE A 171 -9.02 16.52 -4.49
CA PHE A 171 -8.33 15.49 -3.69
C PHE A 171 -9.20 14.97 -2.55
N VAL A 172 -9.82 15.87 -1.77
CA VAL A 172 -10.72 15.52 -0.66
C VAL A 172 -11.91 14.68 -1.13
N GLN A 173 -12.53 15.06 -2.26
CA GLN A 173 -13.62 14.29 -2.86
C GLN A 173 -13.18 12.86 -3.23
N ARG A 174 -11.96 12.71 -3.78
CA ARG A 174 -11.42 11.39 -4.11
C ARG A 174 -11.16 10.53 -2.87
N VAL A 175 -10.61 11.11 -1.80
CA VAL A 175 -10.38 10.39 -0.53
C VAL A 175 -11.70 9.88 0.04
N ILE A 176 -12.71 10.74 0.14
CA ILE A 176 -14.04 10.37 0.65
C ILE A 176 -14.67 9.30 -0.24
N ALA A 177 -14.60 9.46 -1.57
CA ALA A 177 -15.12 8.48 -2.51
C ALA A 177 -14.40 7.14 -2.41
N TYR A 178 -13.08 7.14 -2.30
CA TYR A 178 -12.26 5.92 -2.15
C TYR A 178 -12.66 5.10 -0.92
N GLU A 179 -12.84 5.76 0.22
CA GLU A 179 -13.23 5.08 1.47
C GLU A 179 -14.73 4.71 1.52
N SER A 180 -15.57 5.40 0.72
CA SER A 180 -17.02 5.15 0.65
C SER A 180 -17.39 4.17 -0.46
N GLN A 181 -16.45 3.77 -1.32
CA GLN A 181 -16.75 2.85 -2.41
C GLN A 181 -17.16 1.49 -1.86
N ALA A 182 -18.45 1.19 -2.04
CA ALA A 182 -18.92 -0.17 -1.92
C ALA A 182 -18.12 -1.06 -2.89
N VAL A 183 -17.58 -2.12 -2.38
CA VAL A 183 -16.74 -3.04 -3.13
C VAL A 183 -17.56 -3.72 -4.23
N GLY A 184 -17.13 -3.65 -5.47
CA GLY A 184 -17.71 -4.44 -6.54
C GLY A 184 -17.88 -3.77 -7.90
N ALA A 185 -17.57 -2.48 -8.04
CA ALA A 185 -17.71 -1.78 -9.32
C ALA A 185 -16.34 -1.46 -9.96
N GLY A 186 -15.55 -2.49 -10.20
CA GLY A 186 -14.41 -2.34 -11.13
C GLY A 186 -14.90 -2.48 -12.57
N PRO A 187 -14.25 -1.84 -13.57
CA PRO A 187 -14.57 -2.07 -14.96
C PRO A 187 -14.32 -3.54 -15.31
N THR A 188 -15.33 -4.19 -15.87
CA THR A 188 -15.20 -5.53 -16.44
C THR A 188 -14.25 -5.47 -17.63
N ASN A 189 -13.02 -5.89 -17.46
CA ASN A 189 -12.15 -6.16 -18.60
C ASN A 189 -12.65 -7.47 -19.24
N GLY A 190 -13.38 -7.34 -20.34
CA GLY A 190 -14.24 -8.33 -20.99
C GLY A 190 -13.64 -9.69 -21.38
N ASN A 191 -12.57 -10.16 -20.72
CA ASN A 191 -11.92 -11.44 -20.98
C ASN A 191 -12.00 -12.46 -19.83
N SER A 192 -12.51 -12.10 -18.64
CA SER A 192 -12.79 -13.06 -17.57
C SER A 192 -14.25 -12.91 -17.11
N ASN A 193 -14.94 -14.02 -16.94
CA ASN A 193 -16.32 -14.04 -16.44
C ASN A 193 -16.43 -13.69 -14.95
N VAL A 194 -15.30 -13.37 -14.30
CA VAL A 194 -15.20 -13.18 -12.85
C VAL A 194 -14.29 -11.99 -12.55
N ASP A 195 -14.87 -10.91 -12.06
CA ASP A 195 -14.13 -9.71 -11.68
C ASP A 195 -13.55 -9.84 -10.27
N ILE A 196 -12.22 -9.81 -10.17
CA ILE A 196 -11.53 -9.66 -8.88
C ILE A 196 -11.65 -8.20 -8.42
N PRO A 197 -12.09 -7.95 -7.18
CA PRO A 197 -12.09 -6.61 -6.62
C PRO A 197 -10.71 -5.94 -6.72
N TRP A 198 -10.67 -4.65 -6.97
CA TRP A 198 -9.40 -3.91 -7.10
C TRP A 198 -8.55 -3.98 -5.83
N GLN A 199 -9.17 -4.10 -4.64
CA GLN A 199 -8.48 -4.28 -3.36
C GLN A 199 -7.64 -5.57 -3.32
N MET A 200 -7.96 -6.53 -4.18
CA MET A 200 -7.27 -7.82 -4.28
C MET A 200 -6.27 -7.86 -5.44
N ARG A 201 -5.84 -6.70 -5.98
CA ARG A 201 -4.87 -6.62 -7.08
C ARG A 201 -3.63 -5.83 -6.67
N ILE A 202 -2.46 -6.31 -7.08
CA ILE A 202 -1.19 -5.59 -7.05
C ILE A 202 -0.59 -5.61 -8.45
N ASN A 203 -0.33 -4.45 -9.03
CA ASN A 203 0.28 -4.31 -10.32
C ASN A 203 1.74 -3.85 -10.18
N LEU A 204 2.66 -4.70 -10.60
CA LEU A 204 4.10 -4.48 -10.52
C LEU A 204 4.64 -4.07 -11.88
N ILE A 205 5.29 -2.91 -11.94
CA ILE A 205 5.97 -2.39 -13.12
C ILE A 205 7.46 -2.37 -12.79
N ALA A 206 8.29 -3.06 -13.53
CA ALA A 206 9.73 -3.08 -13.30
C ALA A 206 10.50 -2.57 -14.52
N GLY A 207 11.38 -1.61 -14.28
CA GLY A 207 12.45 -1.24 -15.21
C GLY A 207 13.50 -2.35 -15.32
N VAL A 208 14.51 -2.14 -16.13
CA VAL A 208 15.69 -3.00 -16.14
C VAL A 208 16.70 -2.39 -15.18
N GLY A 209 17.29 -3.18 -14.30
CA GLY A 209 18.31 -2.76 -13.35
C GLY A 209 19.41 -1.90 -14.03
N GLY A 210 20.61 -2.21 -13.98
CA GLY A 210 21.70 -1.43 -14.58
C GLY A 210 22.83 -1.25 -13.57
N PHE A 211 22.68 -1.91 -12.42
CA PHE A 211 23.71 -1.96 -11.38
C PHE A 211 24.79 -3.02 -11.67
N GLY A 212 24.67 -3.72 -12.80
CA GLY A 212 25.53 -4.83 -13.19
C GLY A 212 24.88 -6.19 -12.99
N GLN A 213 25.30 -7.17 -13.79
CA GLN A 213 24.63 -8.47 -13.90
C GLN A 213 24.42 -9.18 -12.56
N LEU A 214 25.40 -9.13 -11.64
CA LEU A 214 25.31 -9.81 -10.35
C LEU A 214 24.26 -9.15 -9.45
N VAL A 215 24.29 -7.83 -9.35
CA VAL A 215 23.39 -7.07 -8.50
C VAL A 215 21.95 -7.12 -9.04
N ASP A 216 21.78 -6.99 -10.35
CA ASP A 216 20.47 -7.09 -10.99
C ASP A 216 19.84 -8.48 -10.73
N GLN A 217 20.63 -9.56 -10.78
CA GLN A 217 20.16 -10.90 -10.44
C GLN A 217 19.75 -11.03 -8.97
N LEU A 218 20.49 -10.41 -8.04
CA LEU A 218 20.14 -10.41 -6.62
C LEU A 218 18.84 -9.64 -6.37
N ILE A 219 18.68 -8.46 -6.99
CA ILE A 219 17.43 -7.67 -6.90
C ILE A 219 16.24 -8.49 -7.42
N GLU A 220 16.39 -9.15 -8.58
CA GLU A 220 15.35 -10.02 -9.14
C GLU A 220 15.00 -11.18 -8.20
N GLN A 221 15.99 -11.80 -7.54
CA GLN A 221 15.76 -12.89 -6.57
C GLN A 221 15.03 -12.40 -5.32
N VAL A 222 15.44 -11.27 -4.75
CA VAL A 222 14.76 -10.66 -3.58
C VAL A 222 13.33 -10.28 -3.95
N ALA A 223 13.11 -9.57 -5.06
CA ALA A 223 11.79 -9.19 -5.51
C ALA A 223 10.88 -10.41 -5.74
N LYS A 224 11.40 -11.46 -6.38
CA LYS A 224 10.66 -12.71 -6.57
C LYS A 224 10.28 -13.34 -5.23
N LYS A 225 11.20 -13.40 -4.28
CA LYS A 225 10.97 -14.00 -2.97
C LYS A 225 9.91 -13.21 -2.19
N VAL A 226 10.01 -11.89 -2.14
CA VAL A 226 9.01 -11.00 -1.51
C VAL A 226 7.63 -11.22 -2.12
N ILE A 227 7.51 -11.21 -3.46
CA ILE A 227 6.23 -11.40 -4.13
C ILE A 227 5.62 -12.79 -3.85
N THR A 228 6.44 -13.83 -3.74
CA THR A 228 5.95 -15.21 -3.55
C THR A 228 5.70 -15.58 -2.09
N GLU A 229 6.41 -14.99 -1.14
CA GLU A 229 6.36 -15.39 0.27
C GLU A 229 5.60 -14.39 1.16
N MET A 230 5.69 -13.08 0.87
CA MET A 230 5.10 -12.05 1.73
C MET A 230 3.75 -11.51 1.22
N VAL A 231 3.51 -11.54 -0.09
CA VAL A 231 2.21 -11.10 -0.61
C VAL A 231 1.16 -12.20 -0.36
N PRO A 232 0.06 -11.92 0.36
CA PRO A 232 -0.98 -12.92 0.64
C PRO A 232 -1.48 -13.62 -0.64
N GLU A 233 -1.70 -14.94 -0.56
CA GLU A 233 -2.12 -15.76 -1.71
C GLU A 233 -3.50 -15.33 -2.28
N THR A 234 -4.29 -14.63 -1.50
CA THR A 234 -5.57 -14.05 -1.92
C THR A 234 -5.38 -12.91 -2.91
N LEU A 235 -4.22 -12.25 -2.98
CA LEU A 235 -3.98 -11.14 -3.88
C LEU A 235 -3.57 -11.61 -5.27
N GLN A 236 -4.17 -11.06 -6.29
CA GLN A 236 -3.71 -11.24 -7.67
C GLN A 236 -2.56 -10.27 -7.95
N THR A 237 -1.41 -10.81 -8.35
CA THR A 237 -0.29 -10.00 -8.80
C THR A 237 -0.14 -10.03 -10.30
N SER A 238 0.17 -8.90 -10.93
CA SER A 238 0.57 -8.84 -12.33
C SER A 238 1.95 -8.21 -12.46
N MET A 239 2.77 -8.71 -13.38
CA MET A 239 4.12 -8.20 -13.65
C MET A 239 4.19 -7.64 -15.06
N THR A 240 4.73 -6.41 -15.18
CA THR A 240 5.12 -5.78 -16.44
C THR A 240 6.61 -5.43 -16.33
N TYR A 241 7.48 -6.11 -17.10
CA TYR A 241 8.92 -6.02 -16.93
C TYR A 241 9.60 -5.51 -18.18
N GLY A 242 10.45 -4.49 -18.02
CA GLY A 242 11.11 -3.75 -19.12
C GLY A 242 12.18 -4.52 -19.89
N SER A 243 12.49 -5.76 -19.55
CA SER A 243 13.45 -6.59 -20.30
C SER A 243 12.79 -7.25 -21.51
N TRP A 244 13.17 -6.85 -22.70
CA TRP A 244 12.63 -7.42 -23.95
C TRP A 244 12.90 -8.93 -24.13
N ASN A 245 13.83 -9.50 -23.37
CA ASN A 245 14.06 -10.95 -23.32
C ASN A 245 13.03 -11.69 -22.45
N SER A 246 12.33 -10.99 -21.58
CA SER A 246 11.34 -11.56 -20.66
C SER A 246 9.99 -11.79 -21.36
N PRO A 247 9.25 -12.85 -21.02
CA PRO A 247 7.87 -12.99 -21.45
C PRO A 247 6.94 -11.95 -20.82
N TYR A 248 7.32 -11.36 -19.68
CA TYR A 248 6.58 -10.28 -19.01
C TYR A 248 6.79 -8.90 -19.63
N CYS A 249 7.52 -8.80 -20.74
CA CYS A 249 7.65 -7.56 -21.51
C CYS A 249 6.53 -7.49 -22.54
N PRO A 250 5.61 -6.51 -22.45
CA PRO A 250 4.64 -6.25 -23.51
C PRO A 250 5.34 -5.73 -24.76
N ASN A 251 4.59 -5.26 -25.75
CA ASN A 251 5.20 -4.57 -26.90
C ASN A 251 6.11 -3.44 -26.40
N PRO A 252 7.44 -3.51 -26.58
CA PRO A 252 8.37 -2.54 -26.02
C PRO A 252 8.13 -1.10 -26.49
N GLU A 253 7.68 -0.91 -27.73
CA GLU A 253 7.39 0.41 -28.29
C GLU A 253 6.14 1.05 -27.69
N ARG A 254 5.27 0.23 -27.06
CA ARG A 254 4.05 0.62 -26.36
C ARG A 254 4.08 0.29 -24.87
N PHE A 255 5.27 0.21 -24.30
CA PHE A 255 5.43 -0.15 -22.88
C PHE A 255 4.73 0.84 -21.93
N ALA A 256 4.85 2.13 -22.24
CA ALA A 256 4.16 3.19 -21.47
C ALA A 256 2.64 2.99 -21.44
N GLU A 257 2.04 2.63 -22.58
CA GLU A 257 0.61 2.35 -22.67
C GLU A 257 0.23 1.17 -21.76
N SER A 258 1.03 0.09 -21.77
CA SER A 258 0.78 -1.05 -20.89
C SER A 258 0.92 -0.70 -19.41
N ALA A 259 1.87 0.15 -19.03
CA ALA A 259 2.03 0.63 -17.66
C ALA A 259 0.81 1.47 -17.20
N VAL A 260 0.32 2.34 -18.09
CA VAL A 260 -0.90 3.14 -17.86
C VAL A 260 -2.14 2.25 -17.81
N GLU A 261 -2.28 1.25 -18.69
CA GLU A 261 -3.38 0.29 -18.65
C GLU A 261 -3.44 -0.45 -17.32
N ARG A 262 -2.29 -0.92 -16.80
CA ARG A 262 -2.21 -1.59 -15.49
C ARG A 262 -2.60 -0.65 -14.34
N PHE A 263 -2.31 0.65 -14.45
CA PHE A 263 -2.78 1.66 -13.51
C PHE A 263 -4.31 1.84 -13.61
N ASN A 264 -4.82 2.02 -14.81
CA ASN A 264 -6.23 2.36 -15.08
C ASN A 264 -7.21 1.20 -14.81
N GLU A 265 -6.71 -0.05 -14.72
CA GLU A 265 -7.51 -1.21 -14.29
C GLU A 265 -7.98 -1.10 -12.83
N GLY A 266 -7.34 -0.25 -12.05
CA GLY A 266 -7.55 -0.17 -10.61
C GLY A 266 -6.89 -1.34 -9.86
N CYS A 267 -6.20 -1.00 -8.79
CA CYS A 267 -5.55 -1.97 -7.90
C CYS A 267 -5.29 -1.34 -6.53
N LEU A 268 -5.00 -2.17 -5.55
CA LEU A 268 -4.61 -1.69 -4.23
C LEU A 268 -3.26 -0.97 -4.29
N PHE A 269 -2.26 -1.64 -4.85
CA PHE A 269 -0.93 -1.09 -5.05
C PHE A 269 -0.53 -1.15 -6.53
N TRP A 270 -0.09 -0.01 -7.04
CA TRP A 270 0.66 0.08 -8.28
C TRP A 270 2.12 0.37 -7.92
N VAL A 271 2.99 -0.63 -8.07
CA VAL A 271 4.37 -0.59 -7.59
C VAL A 271 5.32 -0.48 -8.77
N TYR A 272 6.15 0.53 -8.76
CA TYR A 272 7.25 0.66 -9.71
C TYR A 272 8.59 0.33 -9.04
N ILE A 273 9.41 -0.49 -9.71
CA ILE A 273 10.75 -0.88 -9.26
C ILE A 273 11.75 -0.55 -10.38
N GLY A 274 12.71 0.32 -10.12
CA GLY A 274 13.72 0.69 -11.11
C GLY A 274 14.35 2.05 -10.86
N HIS A 275 14.96 2.63 -11.90
CA HIS A 275 15.48 3.98 -11.83
C HIS A 275 14.38 5.02 -11.97
N GLY A 276 14.55 6.14 -11.27
CA GLY A 276 13.65 7.30 -11.34
C GLY A 276 14.42 8.62 -11.32
N ASP A 277 13.70 9.64 -11.71
CA ASP A 277 14.12 11.03 -11.72
C ASP A 277 12.92 11.90 -11.28
N ARG A 278 13.12 13.17 -11.02
CA ARG A 278 12.06 14.08 -10.53
C ARG A 278 10.76 14.00 -11.36
N CYS A 279 10.85 13.94 -12.68
CA CYS A 279 9.68 14.03 -13.58
C CYS A 279 9.44 12.78 -14.42
N ARG A 280 10.15 11.69 -14.17
CA ARG A 280 10.06 10.48 -15.00
C ARG A 280 10.58 9.22 -14.31
N LEU A 281 10.06 8.10 -14.75
CA LEU A 281 10.66 6.78 -14.55
C LEU A 281 11.67 6.49 -15.67
N ASP A 282 12.39 5.40 -15.53
CA ASP A 282 13.40 4.97 -16.48
C ASP A 282 12.83 4.72 -17.90
N LYS A 283 13.72 4.38 -18.81
CA LYS A 283 13.39 3.91 -20.16
C LYS A 283 13.75 2.45 -20.29
N ILE A 284 12.90 1.70 -20.96
CA ILE A 284 13.31 0.37 -21.41
C ILE A 284 14.21 0.49 -22.64
N HIS A 285 15.24 -0.33 -22.69
CA HIS A 285 16.22 -0.35 -23.77
C HIS A 285 16.04 -1.57 -24.65
N VAL A 286 15.94 -1.34 -25.93
CA VAL A 286 15.91 -2.37 -26.98
C VAL A 286 17.04 -2.11 -27.99
N PRO A 287 17.47 -3.11 -28.78
CA PRO A 287 18.62 -2.96 -29.68
C PRO A 287 18.56 -1.79 -30.67
N ASN A 288 17.38 -1.30 -31.00
CA ASN A 288 17.15 -0.20 -31.94
C ASN A 288 16.66 1.11 -31.31
N GLY A 289 16.62 1.21 -29.98
CA GLY A 289 16.17 2.43 -29.31
C GLY A 289 15.82 2.28 -27.84
N SER A 290 15.14 3.28 -27.31
CA SER A 290 14.64 3.28 -25.94
C SER A 290 13.24 3.90 -25.85
N HIS A 291 12.40 3.39 -24.94
CA HIS A 291 11.01 3.82 -24.78
C HIS A 291 10.75 4.16 -23.32
N SER A 292 10.10 5.31 -23.06
CA SER A 292 9.77 5.75 -21.71
C SER A 292 8.75 4.83 -21.05
N ILE A 293 8.85 4.66 -19.73
CA ILE A 293 7.85 3.95 -18.92
C ILE A 293 6.73 4.91 -18.55
N LEU A 294 7.05 5.94 -17.77
CA LEU A 294 6.11 7.00 -17.37
C LEU A 294 6.90 8.31 -17.18
N ASN A 295 6.34 9.43 -17.61
CA ASN A 295 6.95 10.75 -17.46
C ASN A 295 5.89 11.87 -17.55
N GLU A 296 6.32 13.12 -17.42
CA GLU A 296 5.46 14.31 -17.51
C GLU A 296 4.59 14.37 -18.78
N SER A 297 5.05 13.78 -19.89
CA SER A 297 4.31 13.84 -21.18
C SER A 297 3.16 12.83 -21.27
N ASN A 298 3.12 11.79 -20.43
CA ASN A 298 2.07 10.75 -20.47
C ASN A 298 1.34 10.54 -19.14
N VAL A 299 1.73 11.23 -18.07
CA VAL A 299 1.03 11.17 -16.77
C VAL A 299 -0.44 11.55 -16.88
N HIS A 300 -0.82 12.44 -17.81
CA HIS A 300 -2.20 12.83 -18.06
C HIS A 300 -3.09 11.70 -18.60
N GLN A 301 -2.50 10.57 -19.01
CA GLN A 301 -3.25 9.38 -19.47
C GLN A 301 -3.71 8.50 -18.30
N LEU A 302 -3.26 8.80 -17.08
CA LEU A 302 -3.76 8.13 -15.87
C LEU A 302 -5.23 8.51 -15.66
N ASN A 303 -6.10 7.51 -15.70
CA ASN A 303 -7.53 7.68 -15.63
C ASN A 303 -8.20 6.47 -14.96
N CYS A 304 -7.80 6.21 -13.72
CA CYS A 304 -8.38 5.13 -12.91
C CYS A 304 -9.73 5.56 -12.33
N ARG A 305 -10.82 5.03 -12.85
CA ARG A 305 -12.18 5.41 -12.44
C ARG A 305 -12.67 4.66 -11.21
N SER A 306 -12.06 3.54 -10.87
CA SER A 306 -12.41 2.71 -9.71
C SER A 306 -11.16 2.06 -9.16
N GLY A 307 -10.96 2.17 -7.84
CA GLY A 307 -9.77 1.61 -7.21
C GLY A 307 -8.50 2.39 -7.53
N SER A 308 -8.54 3.73 -7.36
CA SER A 308 -7.35 4.58 -7.48
C SER A 308 -6.20 4.00 -6.66
N PRO A 309 -5.08 3.61 -7.27
CA PRO A 309 -4.02 2.90 -6.57
C PRO A 309 -3.30 3.76 -5.53
N ILE A 310 -2.72 3.10 -4.51
CA ILE A 310 -1.57 3.62 -3.80
C ILE A 310 -0.37 3.36 -4.70
N ALA A 311 0.26 4.42 -5.24
CA ALA A 311 1.43 4.29 -6.10
C ALA A 311 2.70 4.27 -5.25
N VAL A 312 3.45 3.17 -5.31
CA VAL A 312 4.70 2.99 -4.56
C VAL A 312 5.87 2.99 -5.54
N PHE A 313 6.82 3.89 -5.33
CA PHE A 313 8.01 4.02 -6.15
C PHE A 313 9.23 3.55 -5.38
N LEU A 314 9.76 2.40 -5.76
CA LEU A 314 11.07 1.92 -5.36
C LEU A 314 12.09 2.47 -6.38
N ALA A 315 12.28 3.79 -6.34
CA ALA A 315 13.03 4.57 -7.31
C ALA A 315 13.44 5.93 -6.73
N CYS A 316 14.51 6.50 -7.28
CA CYS A 316 15.05 7.79 -6.87
C CYS A 316 14.13 8.95 -7.27
N TYR A 317 14.10 10.03 -6.48
CA TYR A 317 13.53 11.35 -6.80
C TYR A 317 12.04 11.41 -7.15
N THR A 318 11.32 10.33 -7.15
CA THR A 318 9.92 10.31 -7.60
C THR A 318 8.97 11.15 -6.75
N ASN A 319 9.31 11.37 -5.48
CA ASN A 319 8.62 12.26 -4.54
C ASN A 319 9.55 13.40 -4.06
N ALA A 320 10.34 13.99 -4.95
CA ALA A 320 11.20 15.14 -4.66
C ALA A 320 10.39 16.45 -4.69
N PHE A 321 9.51 16.60 -3.71
CA PHE A 321 8.45 17.62 -3.58
C PHE A 321 8.94 19.03 -3.23
N ASP A 322 10.25 19.22 -3.10
CA ASP A 322 10.91 20.50 -2.79
C ASP A 322 11.52 21.18 -4.04
N GLY A 323 11.12 20.77 -5.23
CA GLY A 323 11.67 21.28 -6.49
C GLY A 323 11.00 22.55 -7.00
N ASP A 324 11.61 23.21 -8.00
CA ASP A 324 11.06 24.39 -8.68
C ASP A 324 9.76 24.08 -9.47
N ARG A 325 9.40 22.83 -9.59
CA ARG A 325 8.23 22.29 -10.26
C ARG A 325 7.88 20.91 -9.71
N ASP A 326 6.66 20.51 -9.93
CA ASP A 326 6.14 19.22 -9.47
C ASP A 326 7.05 18.04 -9.81
N CYS A 327 7.24 17.16 -8.86
CA CYS A 327 7.81 15.85 -9.11
C CYS A 327 6.77 14.89 -9.71
N LEU A 328 7.21 13.71 -10.14
CA LEU A 328 6.33 12.71 -10.75
C LEU A 328 5.17 12.32 -9.81
N GLY A 329 5.46 12.11 -8.50
CA GLY A 329 4.44 11.77 -7.51
C GLY A 329 3.37 12.85 -7.36
N GLU A 330 3.75 14.12 -7.33
CA GLU A 330 2.83 15.26 -7.31
C GLU A 330 2.00 15.35 -8.58
N MET A 331 2.65 15.29 -9.75
CA MET A 331 1.96 15.30 -11.04
C MET A 331 0.92 14.18 -11.15
N MET A 332 1.24 12.97 -10.66
CA MET A 332 0.29 11.85 -10.66
C MET A 332 -0.85 12.08 -9.67
N LEU A 333 -0.55 12.54 -8.47
CA LEU A 333 -1.54 12.77 -7.41
C LEU A 333 -2.56 13.85 -7.79
N ARG A 334 -2.13 14.86 -8.55
CA ARG A 334 -2.99 15.97 -9.03
C ARG A 334 -3.89 15.56 -10.21
N GLN A 335 -3.65 14.40 -10.86
CA GLN A 335 -4.58 13.95 -11.91
C GLN A 335 -5.97 13.66 -11.31
N PRO A 336 -7.06 14.02 -12.00
CA PRO A 336 -8.43 13.79 -11.52
C PRO A 336 -8.72 12.36 -11.11
N ASN A 337 -8.19 11.40 -11.86
CA ASN A 337 -8.30 9.96 -11.62
C ASN A 337 -6.92 9.33 -11.45
N GLY A 338 -6.00 10.05 -10.81
CA GLY A 338 -4.67 9.60 -10.43
C GLY A 338 -4.67 8.69 -9.20
N PRO A 339 -3.49 8.36 -8.64
CA PRO A 339 -3.37 7.58 -7.43
C PRO A 339 -4.00 8.30 -6.23
N ILE A 340 -4.45 7.52 -5.24
CA ILE A 340 -4.99 8.10 -4.00
C ILE A 340 -3.88 8.59 -3.07
N ALA A 341 -2.70 8.02 -3.19
CA ALA A 341 -1.48 8.41 -2.50
C ALA A 341 -0.26 7.99 -3.32
N THR A 342 0.88 8.69 -3.14
CA THR A 342 2.17 8.25 -3.67
C THR A 342 3.19 8.10 -2.55
N ILE A 343 3.99 7.05 -2.59
CA ILE A 343 5.07 6.77 -1.65
C ILE A 343 6.35 6.64 -2.48
N GLY A 344 7.35 7.47 -2.20
CA GLY A 344 8.57 7.47 -3.00
C GLY A 344 9.69 8.31 -2.39
N GLY A 345 10.87 8.22 -2.98
CA GLY A 345 12.06 8.89 -2.49
C GLY A 345 12.14 10.35 -2.89
N SER A 346 12.54 11.22 -1.95
CA SER A 346 12.81 12.63 -2.22
C SER A 346 14.19 12.89 -2.84
N ARG A 347 15.11 11.93 -2.72
CA ARG A 347 16.48 11.96 -3.30
C ARG A 347 16.85 10.58 -3.86
N VAL A 348 18.16 10.34 -4.06
CA VAL A 348 18.67 9.01 -4.43
C VAL A 348 18.33 8.00 -3.35
N THR A 349 17.70 6.91 -3.74
CA THR A 349 17.39 5.76 -2.89
C THR A 349 18.25 4.56 -3.25
N MET A 350 18.41 3.63 -2.33
CA MET A 350 19.20 2.43 -2.52
C MET A 350 18.34 1.17 -2.41
N PRO A 351 18.67 0.12 -3.19
CA PRO A 351 17.89 -1.11 -3.22
C PRO A 351 17.72 -1.80 -1.87
N GLY A 352 18.73 -1.71 -0.98
CA GLY A 352 18.69 -2.34 0.34
C GLY A 352 17.64 -1.72 1.25
N GLY A 353 17.72 -0.41 1.49
CA GLY A 353 16.75 0.30 2.32
C GLY A 353 15.33 0.27 1.74
N MET A 354 15.19 0.44 0.40
CA MET A 354 13.89 0.28 -0.26
C MET A 354 13.32 -1.13 -0.09
N GLY A 355 14.16 -2.15 -0.20
CA GLY A 355 13.76 -3.56 -0.03
C GLY A 355 13.20 -3.82 1.36
N LEU A 356 13.95 -3.46 2.41
CA LEU A 356 13.49 -3.64 3.81
C LEU A 356 12.22 -2.86 4.11
N LEU A 357 12.17 -1.58 3.71
CA LEU A 357 10.97 -0.77 3.94
C LEU A 357 9.75 -1.35 3.25
N SER A 358 9.90 -1.84 2.00
CA SER A 358 8.79 -2.45 1.27
C SER A 358 8.26 -3.71 1.93
N MET A 359 9.16 -4.53 2.48
CA MET A 359 8.79 -5.74 3.20
C MET A 359 8.02 -5.39 4.47
N ALA A 360 8.55 -4.49 5.29
CA ALA A 360 7.88 -4.03 6.50
C ALA A 360 6.53 -3.34 6.21
N MET A 361 6.42 -2.61 5.08
CA MET A 361 5.14 -2.03 4.64
C MET A 361 4.11 -3.09 4.24
N LEU A 362 4.54 -4.14 3.53
CA LEU A 362 3.63 -5.24 3.14
C LEU A 362 3.13 -5.98 4.37
N ASP A 363 4.03 -6.33 5.28
CA ASP A 363 3.69 -7.00 6.53
C ASP A 363 2.70 -6.18 7.36
N GLU A 364 3.04 -4.93 7.69
CA GLU A 364 2.15 -4.07 8.48
C GLU A 364 0.81 -3.79 7.76
N TYR A 365 0.82 -3.70 6.42
CA TYR A 365 -0.41 -3.47 5.68
C TYR A 365 -1.36 -4.67 5.75
N PHE A 366 -0.87 -5.90 5.62
CA PHE A 366 -1.71 -7.10 5.52
C PHE A 366 -1.93 -7.81 6.86
N ASP A 367 -0.89 -7.92 7.68
CA ASP A 367 -0.90 -8.69 8.92
C ASP A 367 -0.79 -7.82 10.19
N GLY A 368 -0.39 -6.54 10.04
CA GLY A 368 -0.23 -5.60 11.14
C GLY A 368 -1.52 -5.01 11.69
N SER A 369 -1.35 -4.13 12.67
CA SER A 369 -2.43 -3.47 13.41
C SER A 369 -2.73 -2.04 12.96
N ALA A 370 -2.00 -1.50 11.97
CA ALA A 370 -2.23 -0.15 11.46
C ALA A 370 -3.63 -0.02 10.85
N GLU A 371 -4.33 1.05 11.19
CA GLU A 371 -5.65 1.36 10.63
C GLU A 371 -5.56 2.34 9.46
N THR A 372 -4.48 3.10 9.38
CA THR A 372 -4.26 4.13 8.36
C THR A 372 -2.96 3.92 7.59
N LEU A 373 -2.90 4.46 6.37
CA LEU A 373 -1.70 4.38 5.52
C LEU A 373 -0.48 5.06 6.17
N GLY A 374 -0.70 6.17 6.87
CA GLY A 374 0.36 6.85 7.60
C GLY A 374 0.95 6.00 8.72
N GLU A 375 0.11 5.25 9.45
CA GLU A 375 0.57 4.30 10.48
C GLU A 375 1.34 3.12 9.88
N VAL A 376 0.90 2.59 8.72
CA VAL A 376 1.64 1.55 8.00
C VAL A 376 3.07 2.02 7.69
N ILE A 377 3.21 3.24 7.17
CA ILE A 377 4.52 3.78 6.81
C ILE A 377 5.36 4.07 8.05
N LEU A 378 4.75 4.65 9.09
CA LEU A 378 5.42 4.91 10.37
C LEU A 378 6.00 3.62 10.96
N LYS A 379 5.17 2.60 11.13
CA LYS A 379 5.60 1.33 11.71
C LYS A 379 6.63 0.62 10.84
N ALA A 380 6.47 0.65 9.52
CA ALA A 380 7.46 0.10 8.59
C ALA A 380 8.83 0.78 8.70
N LYS A 381 8.88 2.10 8.88
CA LYS A 381 10.13 2.84 9.12
C LYS A 381 10.78 2.44 10.43
N LEU A 382 10.00 2.33 11.50
CA LEU A 382 10.50 1.92 12.80
C LEU A 382 11.00 0.47 12.78
N GLU A 383 10.28 -0.44 12.10
CA GLU A 383 10.68 -1.84 11.93
C GLU A 383 11.98 -1.97 11.14
N MET A 384 12.13 -1.21 10.06
CA MET A 384 13.38 -1.19 9.28
C MET A 384 14.60 -0.84 10.13
N ILE A 385 14.46 0.02 11.14
CA ILE A 385 15.55 0.42 12.04
C ILE A 385 15.75 -0.61 13.16
N ARG A 386 14.66 -1.04 13.81
CA ARG A 386 14.70 -1.95 14.97
C ARG A 386 15.12 -3.35 14.57
N GLY A 387 14.61 -3.85 13.46
CA GLY A 387 14.86 -5.17 12.91
C GLY A 387 14.17 -6.27 13.72
N ASP A 388 13.07 -6.81 13.22
CA ASP A 388 12.39 -7.92 13.86
C ASP A 388 13.05 -9.26 13.43
N LYS A 389 13.01 -10.27 14.31
CA LYS A 389 13.56 -11.61 14.04
C LYS A 389 12.86 -12.31 12.88
N GLU A 390 11.64 -11.95 12.59
CA GLU A 390 10.85 -12.52 11.49
C GLU A 390 11.47 -12.25 10.12
N PHE A 391 12.16 -11.10 9.97
CA PHE A 391 12.81 -10.69 8.72
C PHE A 391 14.33 -10.87 8.74
N GLU A 392 14.91 -11.55 9.73
CA GLU A 392 16.37 -11.65 9.90
C GLU A 392 17.06 -12.25 8.67
N ASP A 393 16.53 -13.36 8.11
CA ASP A 393 17.07 -14.02 6.90
C ASP A 393 17.05 -13.09 5.68
N TYR A 394 15.98 -12.31 5.52
CA TYR A 394 15.85 -11.33 4.42
C TYR A 394 16.78 -10.15 4.63
N ARG A 395 16.89 -9.67 5.87
CA ARG A 395 17.75 -8.57 6.24
C ARG A 395 19.22 -8.91 5.94
N GLU A 396 19.69 -10.11 6.32
CA GLU A 396 21.04 -10.57 6.00
C GLU A 396 21.30 -10.63 4.49
N LEU A 397 20.36 -11.13 3.72
CA LEU A 397 20.46 -11.17 2.26
C LEU A 397 20.56 -9.77 1.64
N ILE A 398 19.69 -8.86 2.08
CA ILE A 398 19.63 -7.46 1.61
C ILE A 398 20.88 -6.69 2.05
N GLU A 399 21.35 -6.88 3.28
CA GLU A 399 22.58 -6.27 3.77
C GLU A 399 23.80 -6.73 2.97
N SER A 400 23.88 -8.01 2.63
CA SER A 400 24.95 -8.55 1.76
C SER A 400 24.91 -7.91 0.37
N MET A 401 23.73 -7.67 -0.18
CA MET A 401 23.56 -6.96 -1.45
C MET A 401 24.00 -5.50 -1.33
N SER A 402 23.58 -4.80 -0.29
CA SER A 402 23.95 -3.41 -0.04
C SER A 402 25.47 -3.25 0.13
N LYS A 403 26.12 -4.15 0.88
CA LYS A 403 27.60 -4.17 1.01
C LYS A 403 28.32 -4.37 -0.32
N THR A 404 27.72 -5.08 -1.26
CA THR A 404 28.28 -5.25 -2.62
C THR A 404 28.20 -3.95 -3.43
N LEU A 405 27.12 -3.19 -3.27
CA LEU A 405 26.92 -1.90 -3.95
C LEU A 405 27.71 -0.76 -3.30
N MET A 406 27.80 -0.75 -1.98
CA MET A 406 28.44 0.30 -1.18
C MET A 406 29.37 -0.30 -0.11
N PRO A 407 30.53 -0.87 -0.48
CA PRO A 407 31.41 -1.57 0.47
C PRO A 407 31.94 -0.69 1.61
N ASP A 408 32.02 0.62 1.38
CA ASP A 408 32.55 1.59 2.35
C ASP A 408 31.47 2.20 3.28
N LYS A 409 30.22 1.70 3.21
CA LYS A 409 29.11 2.24 3.99
C LYS A 409 28.50 1.18 4.92
N LYS A 410 28.01 1.68 6.06
CA LYS A 410 27.22 0.84 6.96
C LYS A 410 25.79 0.73 6.44
N PHE A 411 25.25 -0.46 6.43
CA PHE A 411 23.85 -0.69 6.03
C PHE A 411 22.86 0.04 6.94
N ALA A 412 23.21 0.21 8.22
CA ALA A 412 22.41 1.01 9.16
C ALA A 412 22.29 2.48 8.73
N ASP A 413 23.37 3.08 8.18
CA ASP A 413 23.33 4.45 7.66
C ASP A 413 22.40 4.56 6.45
N GLU A 414 22.37 3.53 5.59
CA GLU A 414 21.42 3.44 4.47
C GLU A 414 19.98 3.36 4.97
N CYS A 415 19.69 2.53 5.98
CA CYS A 415 18.36 2.43 6.58
C CYS A 415 17.93 3.75 7.20
N THR A 416 18.83 4.45 7.94
CA THR A 416 18.55 5.76 8.52
C THR A 416 18.22 6.80 7.44
N ASP A 417 18.97 6.83 6.34
CA ASP A 417 18.66 7.71 5.20
C ASP A 417 17.25 7.37 4.64
N HIS A 418 16.89 6.08 4.54
CA HIS A 418 15.58 5.69 3.97
C HIS A 418 14.39 6.03 4.86
N VAL A 419 14.55 6.15 6.19
CA VAL A 419 13.52 6.74 7.06
C VAL A 419 13.21 8.16 6.60
N GLN A 420 14.26 8.92 6.27
CA GLN A 420 14.14 10.32 5.85
C GLN A 420 13.75 10.48 4.37
N LEU A 421 14.23 9.60 3.50
CA LEU A 421 14.01 9.66 2.04
C LEU A 421 12.58 9.36 1.63
N MET A 422 11.95 8.35 2.24
CA MET A 422 10.64 7.86 1.77
C MET A 422 9.51 8.73 2.31
N GLN A 423 8.83 9.43 1.39
CA GLN A 423 7.77 10.39 1.68
C GLN A 423 6.40 9.86 1.27
N LEU A 424 5.40 10.15 2.10
CA LEU A 424 3.98 9.98 1.76
C LEU A 424 3.43 11.31 1.22
N LEU A 425 3.13 11.34 -0.07
CA LEU A 425 2.30 12.40 -0.63
C LEU A 425 0.86 11.88 -0.73
N GLY A 426 -0.01 12.44 0.11
CA GLY A 426 -1.39 12.00 0.29
C GLY A 426 -1.87 12.18 1.72
N ASP A 427 -3.03 11.65 2.00
CA ASP A 427 -3.67 11.69 3.32
C ASP A 427 -3.12 10.58 4.23
N PRO A 428 -2.41 10.89 5.33
CA PRO A 428 -1.90 9.87 6.24
C PRO A 428 -3.02 9.14 6.99
N LEU A 429 -4.23 9.71 7.07
CA LEU A 429 -5.40 9.06 7.66
C LEU A 429 -6.19 8.19 6.66
N LEU A 430 -5.67 7.99 5.44
CA LEU A 430 -6.30 7.09 4.48
C LEU A 430 -6.43 5.68 5.08
N ARG A 431 -7.67 5.16 5.14
CA ARG A 431 -7.92 3.86 5.78
C ARG A 431 -7.35 2.71 4.99
N VAL A 432 -6.73 1.78 5.71
CA VAL A 432 -6.26 0.51 5.16
C VAL A 432 -7.44 -0.34 4.70
N GLN A 433 -7.36 -0.87 3.48
CA GLN A 433 -8.42 -1.68 2.85
C GLN A 433 -8.07 -3.18 2.96
N ARG A 434 -8.22 -3.76 4.15
CA ARG A 434 -8.03 -5.20 4.36
C ARG A 434 -9.31 -5.97 4.01
N ALA A 435 -9.13 -7.18 3.47
CA ALA A 435 -10.25 -8.09 3.24
C ALA A 435 -10.61 -8.84 4.52
N ASP A 436 -11.91 -9.03 4.76
CA ASP A 436 -12.37 -9.96 5.78
C ASP A 436 -11.98 -11.39 5.43
N GLN A 437 -11.60 -12.18 6.43
CA GLN A 437 -11.10 -13.53 6.23
C GLN A 437 -12.23 -14.51 5.89
N ILE A 438 -12.07 -15.23 4.78
CA ILE A 438 -12.85 -16.43 4.48
C ILE A 438 -11.99 -17.66 4.83
N ASP A 439 -12.45 -18.49 5.74
CA ASP A 439 -11.84 -19.79 5.98
C ASP A 439 -12.21 -20.75 4.86
N VAL A 440 -11.21 -21.21 4.10
CA VAL A 440 -11.41 -22.10 2.96
C VAL A 440 -10.90 -23.49 3.30
N SER A 441 -11.77 -24.49 3.20
CA SER A 441 -11.43 -25.91 3.33
C SER A 441 -11.42 -26.57 1.95
N ALA A 442 -10.28 -27.20 1.63
CA ALA A 442 -10.05 -27.90 0.38
C ALA A 442 -9.19 -29.15 0.59
N PRO A 443 -9.24 -30.15 -0.31
CA PRO A 443 -8.30 -31.28 -0.31
C PRO A 443 -6.86 -30.79 -0.47
N LYS A 444 -5.91 -31.36 0.29
CA LYS A 444 -4.46 -31.04 0.14
C LYS A 444 -3.88 -31.48 -1.22
N SER A 445 -4.51 -32.47 -1.87
CA SER A 445 -4.12 -32.92 -3.22
C SER A 445 -5.31 -33.51 -3.97
N ALA A 446 -5.22 -33.46 -5.31
CA ALA A 446 -6.17 -34.06 -6.24
C ALA A 446 -5.44 -34.45 -7.53
N THR A 447 -6.14 -35.11 -8.46
CA THR A 447 -5.63 -35.44 -9.80
C THR A 447 -6.29 -34.53 -10.84
N ALA A 448 -5.57 -34.18 -11.90
CA ALA A 448 -6.15 -33.48 -13.04
C ALA A 448 -7.36 -34.26 -13.57
N GLY A 449 -8.47 -33.55 -13.85
CA GLY A 449 -9.76 -34.15 -14.23
C GLY A 449 -10.70 -34.48 -13.07
N ASP A 450 -10.21 -34.55 -11.82
CA ASP A 450 -11.04 -34.79 -10.64
C ASP A 450 -12.03 -33.64 -10.39
N THR A 451 -13.17 -33.97 -9.79
CA THR A 451 -14.05 -32.97 -9.15
C THR A 451 -13.78 -32.96 -7.65
N ILE A 452 -13.43 -31.82 -7.10
CA ILE A 452 -13.14 -31.64 -5.69
C ILE A 452 -14.24 -30.87 -4.97
N LYS A 453 -14.47 -31.19 -3.71
CA LYS A 453 -15.36 -30.46 -2.82
C LYS A 453 -14.63 -29.33 -2.14
N LEU A 454 -15.22 -28.15 -2.11
CA LEU A 454 -14.76 -26.96 -1.43
C LEU A 454 -15.86 -26.50 -0.47
N SER A 455 -15.45 -26.08 0.71
CA SER A 455 -16.34 -25.44 1.68
C SER A 455 -15.61 -24.33 2.42
N GLY A 456 -16.36 -23.47 3.07
CA GLY A 456 -15.76 -22.43 3.88
C GLY A 456 -16.78 -21.59 4.62
N SER A 457 -16.27 -20.68 5.44
CA SER A 457 -17.08 -19.80 6.26
C SER A 457 -16.43 -18.44 6.46
N ILE A 458 -17.26 -17.45 6.75
CA ILE A 458 -16.87 -16.09 7.14
C ILE A 458 -17.51 -15.72 8.47
N ASP A 459 -16.83 -14.92 9.28
CA ASP A 459 -17.43 -14.41 10.51
C ASP A 459 -18.52 -13.39 10.18
N ARG A 460 -19.74 -13.66 10.62
CA ARG A 460 -20.92 -12.82 10.37
C ARG A 460 -20.93 -11.52 11.18
N GLN A 461 -20.07 -11.38 12.17
CA GLN A 461 -19.91 -10.13 12.92
C GLN A 461 -19.19 -9.07 12.08
N THR A 462 -18.28 -9.50 11.21
CA THR A 462 -17.48 -8.61 10.35
C THR A 462 -18.09 -8.43 8.96
N HIS A 463 -18.86 -9.43 8.47
CA HIS A 463 -19.44 -9.40 7.12
C HIS A 463 -20.86 -9.98 7.10
N LYS A 464 -21.78 -9.40 6.30
CA LYS A 464 -23.16 -9.90 6.17
C LYS A 464 -23.29 -11.35 5.68
N GLY A 465 -22.24 -11.90 5.12
CA GLY A 465 -22.11 -13.32 4.82
C GLY A 465 -23.10 -13.89 3.81
N ALA A 466 -23.63 -13.06 2.90
CA ALA A 466 -24.51 -13.49 1.83
C ALA A 466 -24.19 -12.79 0.51
N GLY A 467 -24.06 -13.54 -0.57
CA GLY A 467 -23.77 -13.00 -1.89
C GLY A 467 -23.08 -14.00 -2.82
N PRO A 468 -22.75 -13.56 -4.04
CA PRO A 468 -21.99 -14.37 -4.97
C PRO A 468 -20.54 -14.49 -4.50
N LEU A 469 -20.07 -15.73 -4.36
CA LEU A 469 -18.69 -16.07 -4.06
C LEU A 469 -17.99 -16.44 -5.36
N GLN A 470 -16.93 -15.74 -5.70
CA GLN A 470 -16.06 -16.05 -6.83
C GLN A 470 -14.97 -17.01 -6.38
N ILE A 471 -14.82 -18.14 -7.05
CA ILE A 471 -13.83 -19.16 -6.75
C ILE A 471 -12.92 -19.34 -7.95
N ARG A 472 -11.62 -19.35 -7.72
CA ARG A 472 -10.60 -19.50 -8.75
C ARG A 472 -9.55 -20.51 -8.31
N ILE A 473 -9.14 -21.41 -9.20
CA ILE A 473 -7.93 -22.23 -9.05
C ILE A 473 -6.89 -21.70 -10.01
N SER A 474 -5.73 -21.33 -9.49
CA SER A 474 -4.61 -20.77 -10.26
C SER A 474 -3.31 -21.50 -9.94
N PHE A 475 -2.35 -21.48 -10.86
CA PHE A 475 -0.97 -21.83 -10.55
C PHE A 475 -0.39 -20.85 -9.53
N GLN A 476 0.57 -21.29 -8.74
CA GLN A 476 1.34 -20.39 -7.88
C GLN A 476 2.07 -19.32 -8.71
N ARG A 477 2.32 -18.15 -8.11
CA ARG A 477 2.89 -16.95 -8.77
C ARG A 477 4.27 -17.17 -9.40
N ASP A 478 5.05 -18.09 -8.85
CA ASP A 478 6.39 -18.44 -9.35
C ASP A 478 6.35 -19.38 -10.56
N ARG A 479 5.15 -19.79 -10.99
CA ARG A 479 4.95 -20.69 -12.13
C ARG A 479 4.44 -19.93 -13.33
N ILE A 480 4.87 -20.40 -14.50
CA ILE A 480 4.36 -19.94 -15.79
C ILE A 480 3.61 -21.11 -16.43
N LYS A 481 2.32 -20.90 -16.74
CA LYS A 481 1.45 -21.88 -17.39
C LYS A 481 1.95 -22.28 -18.77
N HIS A 482 2.50 -21.31 -19.51
CA HIS A 482 2.98 -21.46 -20.87
C HIS A 482 4.49 -21.55 -20.94
N ARG A 483 5.05 -22.38 -21.84
CA ARG A 483 6.48 -22.46 -22.08
C ARG A 483 6.90 -21.40 -23.08
N PHE A 484 7.80 -20.49 -22.67
CA PHE A 484 8.35 -19.45 -23.53
C PHE A 484 9.76 -19.83 -24.00
N LYS A 485 10.03 -19.60 -25.27
CA LYS A 485 11.40 -19.65 -25.79
C LYS A 485 12.07 -18.30 -25.53
N ARG A 486 13.28 -18.31 -24.96
CA ARG A 486 14.07 -17.08 -24.77
C ARG A 486 14.27 -16.38 -26.10
N ARG A 487 13.91 -15.11 -26.18
CA ARG A 487 14.15 -14.27 -27.35
C ARG A 487 15.64 -14.01 -27.48
N ARG A 488 16.20 -14.27 -28.65
CA ARG A 488 17.63 -14.08 -28.95
C ARG A 488 17.88 -12.93 -29.91
N LYS A 489 16.86 -12.49 -30.63
CA LYS A 489 16.90 -11.41 -31.61
C LYS A 489 15.72 -10.50 -31.38
N PHE A 490 15.95 -9.23 -31.58
CA PHE A 490 14.92 -8.20 -31.54
C PHE A 490 14.63 -7.73 -32.97
N ALA A 491 13.37 -7.52 -33.29
CA ALA A 491 12.95 -6.88 -34.53
C ALA A 491 11.67 -6.05 -34.27
N SER A 492 11.64 -4.84 -34.83
CA SER A 492 10.54 -3.88 -34.69
C SER A 492 9.49 -3.98 -35.79
N THR A 493 9.35 -5.15 -36.41
CA THR A 493 8.25 -5.34 -37.36
C THR A 493 6.91 -5.53 -36.62
N PRO A 494 5.79 -5.06 -37.18
CA PRO A 494 4.50 -5.21 -36.53
C PRO A 494 4.17 -6.66 -36.10
N THR A 495 4.56 -7.63 -36.93
CA THR A 495 4.36 -9.06 -36.63
C THR A 495 5.19 -9.53 -35.44
N GLU A 496 6.45 -9.09 -35.30
CA GLU A 496 7.30 -9.47 -34.17
C GLU A 496 6.87 -8.74 -32.90
N LEU A 497 6.49 -7.47 -32.98
CA LEU A 497 5.98 -6.70 -31.86
C LEU A 497 4.64 -7.28 -31.32
N ALA A 498 3.76 -7.77 -32.20
CA ALA A 498 2.54 -8.46 -31.77
C ALA A 498 2.83 -9.73 -30.95
N LYS A 499 3.94 -10.45 -31.24
CA LYS A 499 4.34 -11.63 -30.45
C LYS A 499 4.74 -11.30 -29.03
N PHE A 500 5.22 -10.07 -28.77
CA PHE A 500 5.48 -9.61 -27.41
C PHE A 500 4.18 -9.54 -26.62
N GLN A 501 3.15 -8.92 -27.18
CA GLN A 501 1.84 -8.80 -26.50
C GLN A 501 1.23 -10.16 -26.21
N VAL A 502 1.22 -11.08 -27.19
CA VAL A 502 0.71 -12.45 -27.00
C VAL A 502 1.46 -13.16 -25.87
N ALA A 503 2.79 -13.07 -25.84
CA ALA A 503 3.59 -13.70 -24.79
C ALA A 503 3.33 -13.05 -23.41
N TYR A 504 3.18 -11.73 -23.35
CA TYR A 504 2.86 -10.99 -22.15
C TYR A 504 1.50 -11.41 -21.56
N ASP A 505 0.47 -11.50 -22.40
CA ASP A 505 -0.86 -11.94 -21.98
C ASP A 505 -0.85 -13.39 -21.48
N GLN A 506 -0.15 -14.28 -22.17
CA GLN A 506 0.03 -15.67 -21.74
C GLN A 506 0.85 -15.81 -20.45
N ALA A 507 1.86 -14.97 -20.23
CA ALA A 507 2.69 -15.05 -19.01
C ALA A 507 1.92 -14.64 -17.75
N ARG A 508 0.91 -13.79 -17.91
CA ARG A 508 0.02 -13.32 -16.83
C ARG A 508 -1.16 -14.25 -16.58
N ASP A 509 -1.45 -15.17 -17.50
CA ASP A 509 -2.54 -16.13 -17.35
C ASP A 509 -2.12 -17.31 -16.47
N LEU A 510 -2.41 -17.20 -15.18
CA LEU A 510 -2.17 -18.26 -14.20
C LEU A 510 -3.44 -19.07 -13.89
N VAL A 511 -4.60 -18.62 -14.38
CA VAL A 511 -5.88 -19.20 -14.02
C VAL A 511 -6.09 -20.53 -14.73
N CYS A 512 -6.47 -21.54 -13.96
CA CYS A 512 -6.84 -22.85 -14.47
C CYS A 512 -8.34 -22.98 -14.68
N VAL A 513 -9.13 -22.58 -13.68
CA VAL A 513 -10.59 -22.61 -13.71
C VAL A 513 -11.18 -21.58 -12.78
N GLU A 514 -12.33 -21.04 -13.17
CA GLU A 514 -13.13 -20.09 -12.39
C GLU A 514 -14.58 -20.55 -12.33
N GLN A 515 -15.23 -20.33 -11.20
CA GLN A 515 -16.67 -20.51 -11.05
C GLN A 515 -17.24 -19.60 -9.97
N THR A 516 -18.55 -19.41 -10.00
CA THR A 516 -19.30 -18.70 -8.96
C THR A 516 -20.08 -19.70 -8.12
N ALA A 517 -20.07 -19.50 -6.80
CA ALA A 517 -20.92 -20.20 -5.85
C ALA A 517 -21.73 -19.18 -5.02
N ALA A 518 -22.66 -19.65 -4.23
CA ALA A 518 -23.41 -18.80 -3.32
C ALA A 518 -22.86 -18.92 -1.90
N MET A 519 -22.60 -17.79 -1.25
CA MET A 519 -22.42 -17.72 0.19
C MET A 519 -23.80 -17.53 0.82
N VAL A 520 -24.20 -18.43 1.71
CA VAL A 520 -25.49 -18.40 2.40
C VAL A 520 -25.23 -18.50 3.89
N GLU A 521 -25.75 -17.55 4.65
CA GLU A 521 -25.57 -17.50 6.10
C GLU A 521 -24.11 -17.63 6.56
N GLY A 522 -23.18 -17.00 5.82
CA GLY A 522 -21.75 -17.01 6.13
C GLY A 522 -21.06 -18.34 5.83
N LYS A 523 -21.67 -19.24 5.06
CA LYS A 523 -21.08 -20.52 4.67
C LYS A 523 -21.27 -20.80 3.19
N PHE A 524 -20.34 -21.56 2.61
CA PHE A 524 -20.51 -22.11 1.27
C PHE A 524 -20.04 -23.57 1.22
N GLU A 525 -20.64 -24.30 0.31
CA GLU A 525 -20.22 -25.63 -0.12
C GLU A 525 -20.44 -25.74 -1.61
N THR A 526 -19.43 -26.23 -2.35
CA THR A 526 -19.52 -26.38 -3.80
C THR A 526 -18.56 -27.44 -4.29
N GLU A 527 -18.74 -27.87 -5.55
CA GLU A 527 -17.82 -28.75 -6.24
C GLU A 527 -17.20 -28.01 -7.43
N ILE A 528 -15.92 -28.23 -7.69
CA ILE A 528 -15.20 -27.66 -8.82
C ILE A 528 -14.41 -28.74 -9.55
N LYS A 529 -14.54 -28.78 -10.89
CA LYS A 529 -13.80 -29.71 -11.74
C LYS A 529 -12.43 -29.11 -12.08
N ILE A 530 -11.37 -29.86 -11.80
CA ILE A 530 -9.99 -29.50 -12.14
C ILE A 530 -9.75 -29.79 -13.61
N PRO A 531 -9.29 -28.83 -14.44
CA PRO A 531 -8.98 -29.09 -15.84
C PRO A 531 -7.83 -30.10 -16.01
N ASP A 532 -7.87 -30.91 -17.07
CA ASP A 532 -6.91 -31.99 -17.35
C ASP A 532 -5.47 -31.48 -17.55
N PHE A 533 -5.29 -30.23 -17.96
CA PHE A 533 -3.96 -29.62 -18.13
C PHE A 533 -3.32 -29.13 -16.82
N THR A 534 -4.09 -29.06 -15.73
CA THR A 534 -3.63 -28.50 -14.45
C THR A 534 -2.72 -29.51 -13.72
N HIS A 535 -1.55 -29.08 -13.28
CA HIS A 535 -0.65 -29.95 -12.49
C HIS A 535 0.33 -29.12 -11.65
N GLY A 536 0.75 -29.70 -10.52
CA GLY A 536 1.70 -29.11 -9.58
C GLY A 536 1.02 -28.30 -8.49
N ASP A 537 1.75 -27.35 -7.90
CA ASP A 537 1.23 -26.58 -6.78
C ASP A 537 0.35 -25.46 -7.32
N CYS A 538 -0.89 -25.41 -6.80
CA CYS A 538 -1.93 -24.47 -7.17
C CYS A 538 -2.49 -23.82 -5.90
N VAL A 539 -3.16 -22.68 -6.09
CA VAL A 539 -3.89 -21.94 -5.05
C VAL A 539 -5.35 -21.86 -5.44
N ILE A 540 -6.21 -22.18 -4.50
CA ILE A 540 -7.64 -21.90 -4.56
C ILE A 540 -7.86 -20.55 -3.89
N THR A 541 -8.47 -19.60 -4.56
CA THR A 541 -8.83 -18.30 -4.00
C THR A 541 -10.33 -18.09 -4.07
N CYS A 542 -10.89 -17.55 -3.00
CA CYS A 542 -12.30 -17.22 -2.87
C CYS A 542 -12.43 -15.72 -2.61
N TYR A 543 -13.32 -15.04 -3.35
CA TYR A 543 -13.58 -13.61 -3.18
C TYR A 543 -15.08 -13.37 -3.08
N MET A 544 -15.49 -12.54 -2.13
CA MET A 544 -16.86 -12.07 -2.01
C MET A 544 -16.86 -10.54 -1.88
N PRO A 545 -17.24 -9.81 -2.93
CA PRO A 545 -17.49 -8.38 -2.81
C PRO A 545 -18.75 -8.15 -1.97
N GLY A 546 -18.70 -7.18 -1.07
CA GLY A 546 -19.80 -6.82 -0.19
C GLY A 546 -20.00 -5.32 -0.09
N THR A 547 -21.11 -4.90 0.52
CA THR A 547 -21.41 -3.49 0.77
C THR A 547 -20.48 -2.88 1.81
N ASP A 548 -19.89 -3.70 2.67
CA ASP A 548 -19.12 -3.29 3.84
C ASP A 548 -17.61 -3.57 3.66
N GLY A 549 -17.19 -4.09 2.52
CA GLY A 549 -15.80 -4.44 2.23
C GLY A 549 -15.68 -5.65 1.29
N VAL A 550 -14.47 -6.16 1.14
CA VAL A 550 -14.17 -7.42 0.44
C VAL A 550 -13.93 -8.50 1.47
N ALA A 551 -14.45 -9.69 1.24
CA ALA A 551 -13.99 -10.88 1.93
C ALA A 551 -13.17 -11.76 0.99
N ALA A 552 -12.08 -12.35 1.48
CA ALA A 552 -11.20 -13.20 0.71
C ALA A 552 -10.62 -14.33 1.55
N GLY A 553 -10.37 -15.45 0.89
CA GLY A 553 -9.71 -16.60 1.50
C GLY A 553 -8.96 -17.44 0.49
N SER A 554 -8.00 -18.23 0.95
CA SER A 554 -7.23 -19.10 0.08
C SER A 554 -6.92 -20.44 0.72
N ALA A 555 -6.67 -21.45 -0.15
CA ALA A 555 -6.17 -22.76 0.25
C ALA A 555 -5.17 -23.27 -0.79
N LYS A 556 -4.09 -23.90 -0.36
CA LYS A 556 -3.09 -24.52 -1.25
C LYS A 556 -3.53 -25.95 -1.60
N ILE A 557 -3.34 -26.34 -2.84
CA ILE A 557 -3.64 -27.68 -3.34
C ILE A 557 -2.54 -28.16 -4.29
N LYS A 558 -2.15 -29.42 -4.19
CA LYS A 558 -1.21 -30.06 -5.12
C LYS A 558 -1.96 -30.93 -6.13
N ILE A 559 -1.87 -30.59 -7.41
CA ILE A 559 -2.53 -31.32 -8.48
C ILE A 559 -1.54 -32.32 -9.11
N LYS A 560 -1.89 -33.59 -9.11
CA LYS A 560 -1.14 -34.66 -9.79
C LYS A 560 -1.59 -34.70 -11.25
N LYS A 561 -0.68 -35.08 -12.16
CA LYS A 561 -1.05 -35.33 -13.56
C LYS A 561 -2.02 -36.52 -13.63
N ALA A 562 -3.00 -36.44 -14.53
CA ALA A 562 -3.74 -37.62 -14.94
C ALA A 562 -2.74 -38.69 -15.48
N GLN A 563 -2.97 -39.97 -15.10
CA GLN A 563 -2.16 -41.09 -15.60
C GLN A 563 -2.43 -41.34 -17.07
#